data_7931cd23c35f88d5d0f954f1a2ee41c7
#
_entry.id   7931cd23c35f88d5d0f954f1a2ee41c7
#
_cell.length_a   1.000
_cell.length_b   1.000
_cell.length_c   1.000
_cell.angle_alpha   90.00
_cell.angle_beta   90.00
_cell.angle_gamma   90.00
#
_symmetry.space_group_name_H-M   'P 1'
#
loop_
_entity.id
_entity.type
_entity.pdbx_description
1 polymer ?
#
loop_
_entity_poly.entity_id
_entity_poly.type
_entity_poly.pdbx_seq_one_letter_code
_entity_poly.pdbx_strand_id
1 'polypeptide(L)'
;PHSTVPGFPWYVIGQTKKQVMESALFQNWFVNWWNAGCPRSCIWSTALKEEIRPVSKLLENKIRTFIIAPVHHVLACEMLFGIFLDQMMLSWPALGHAIGFDKFHLGWNRLISRFEKHEYGSAEDVKQWDSSFKLWLLVFCSEFIITLANFRRDQDKIRARNLLSELFESIIMTPDGEVFMKFTGNNTGWWGTAVFNCLGNILISFVLGVRIYCKLNKERPEDIQIDKFIRWFLDEITFCVMGDDKMSTYSLLIRQTFTLTDMLKVYPDCGFEVESLSTDYCHFRIMPFLGCTTTVYKNYYVPLLDRERMQASLIESNPSLEPPAVLIRINAILREAFFDRDFRQDLLLIREAWISKWNILYEDDKEWLDALRTCDSVGEIENLYLTFERLWPQGSMNRSTVK
;
A
#
# COMPACT_ATOMS: atom_id res chain seq x y z
N PRO A 1 -6.53 -11.25 7.41
CA PRO A 1 -6.02 -11.85 8.64
C PRO A 1 -7.14 -12.06 9.66
N HIS A 2 -7.38 -13.35 9.97
CA HIS A 2 -8.49 -13.74 10.86
C HIS A 2 -8.22 -13.39 12.34
N SER A 3 -6.97 -13.09 12.68
CA SER A 3 -6.54 -12.73 14.04
C SER A 3 -6.71 -11.27 14.42
N THR A 4 -7.08 -10.41 13.47
CA THR A 4 -7.24 -8.97 13.71
C THR A 4 -8.59 -8.62 14.34
N VAL A 5 -8.66 -7.43 14.94
CA VAL A 5 -9.86 -6.90 15.61
C VAL A 5 -11.04 -6.80 14.63
N PRO A 6 -12.25 -7.23 15.04
CA PRO A 6 -13.43 -7.25 14.15
C PRO A 6 -14.10 -5.89 13.95
N GLY A 7 -13.74 -4.85 14.72
CA GLY A 7 -14.39 -3.55 14.71
C GLY A 7 -15.74 -3.53 15.42
N PHE A 8 -16.27 -2.32 15.62
CA PHE A 8 -17.57 -2.11 16.29
C PHE A 8 -18.74 -2.56 15.38
N PRO A 9 -19.82 -3.16 15.94
CA PRO A 9 -20.00 -3.54 17.34
C PRO A 9 -19.47 -4.95 17.67
N TRP A 10 -18.84 -5.61 16.73
CA TRP A 10 -18.59 -7.06 16.73
C TRP A 10 -17.58 -7.52 17.76
N TYR A 11 -16.71 -6.64 18.28
CA TYR A 11 -15.80 -6.97 19.37
C TYR A 11 -16.51 -7.38 20.68
N VAL A 12 -17.81 -7.09 20.79
CA VAL A 12 -18.64 -7.50 21.92
C VAL A 12 -18.89 -9.01 21.93
N ILE A 13 -18.91 -9.65 20.76
CA ILE A 13 -19.16 -11.11 20.62
C ILE A 13 -17.92 -11.92 20.31
N GLY A 14 -16.80 -11.28 20.00
CA GLY A 14 -15.53 -11.97 19.73
C GLY A 14 -14.37 -10.99 19.59
N GLN A 15 -13.20 -11.36 20.08
CA GLN A 15 -11.99 -10.54 20.06
C GLN A 15 -11.33 -10.50 18.67
N THR A 16 -11.55 -11.53 17.86
CA THR A 16 -10.96 -11.65 16.52
C THR A 16 -12.03 -11.77 15.44
N LYS A 17 -11.70 -11.39 14.22
CA LYS A 17 -12.59 -11.58 13.06
C LYS A 17 -13.03 -13.03 12.90
N LYS A 18 -12.14 -14.01 13.16
CA LYS A 18 -12.47 -15.42 13.08
C LYS A 18 -13.58 -15.79 14.04
N GLN A 19 -13.43 -15.44 15.33
CA GLN A 19 -14.44 -15.74 16.36
C GLN A 19 -15.80 -15.13 16.02
N VAL A 20 -15.81 -13.89 15.51
CA VAL A 20 -17.05 -13.24 15.11
C VAL A 20 -17.70 -13.95 13.92
N MET A 21 -16.94 -14.28 12.87
CA MET A 21 -17.47 -14.96 11.68
C MET A 21 -17.99 -16.38 11.96
N GLU A 22 -17.46 -17.06 12.97
CA GLU A 22 -17.92 -18.37 13.42
C GLU A 22 -19.18 -18.29 14.31
N SER A 23 -19.56 -17.09 14.80
CA SER A 23 -20.73 -16.89 15.64
C SER A 23 -22.03 -16.99 14.84
N ALA A 24 -22.96 -17.83 15.28
CA ALA A 24 -24.28 -17.96 14.68
C ALA A 24 -25.06 -16.62 14.68
N LEU A 25 -24.88 -15.79 15.72
CA LEU A 25 -25.48 -14.46 15.79
C LEU A 25 -25.02 -13.57 14.63
N PHE A 26 -23.72 -13.51 14.40
CA PHE A 26 -23.16 -12.74 13.27
C PHE A 26 -23.63 -13.29 11.93
N GLN A 27 -23.57 -14.60 11.72
CA GLN A 27 -23.95 -15.23 10.45
C GLN A 27 -25.41 -14.93 10.11
N ASN A 28 -26.34 -15.10 11.05
CA ASN A 28 -27.75 -14.82 10.84
C ASN A 28 -28.00 -13.33 10.55
N TRP A 29 -27.35 -12.44 11.30
CA TRP A 29 -27.46 -11.01 11.08
C TRP A 29 -26.88 -10.63 9.70
N PHE A 30 -25.70 -11.13 9.33
CA PHE A 30 -25.02 -10.81 8.08
C PHE A 30 -25.84 -11.23 6.87
N VAL A 31 -26.42 -12.45 6.88
CA VAL A 31 -27.26 -12.95 5.78
C VAL A 31 -28.48 -12.03 5.60
N ASN A 32 -29.15 -11.63 6.66
CA ASN A 32 -30.32 -10.74 6.58
C ASN A 32 -29.94 -9.35 6.06
N TRP A 33 -28.85 -8.79 6.58
CA TRP A 33 -28.31 -7.50 6.14
C TRP A 33 -27.87 -7.51 4.67
N TRP A 34 -27.19 -8.58 4.24
CA TRP A 34 -26.78 -8.79 2.85
C TRP A 34 -27.99 -8.89 1.91
N ASN A 35 -29.02 -9.66 2.29
CA ASN A 35 -30.25 -9.82 1.48
C ASN A 35 -31.07 -8.53 1.41
N ALA A 36 -31.00 -7.69 2.44
CA ALA A 36 -31.60 -6.36 2.44
C ALA A 36 -30.83 -5.34 1.56
N GLY A 37 -29.73 -5.73 0.93
CA GLY A 37 -28.94 -4.86 0.05
C GLY A 37 -27.85 -4.07 0.75
N CYS A 38 -27.36 -4.55 1.88
CA CYS A 38 -26.31 -3.89 2.69
C CYS A 38 -26.68 -2.44 3.07
N PRO A 39 -27.82 -2.22 3.74
CA PRO A 39 -28.18 -0.86 4.18
C PRO A 39 -27.10 -0.29 5.12
N ARG A 40 -26.97 1.04 5.15
CA ARG A 40 -25.98 1.74 5.99
C ARG A 40 -26.10 1.31 7.45
N SER A 41 -25.01 0.86 8.03
CA SER A 41 -24.97 0.31 9.39
C SER A 41 -23.58 0.42 10.05
N CYS A 42 -22.59 1.00 9.36
CA CYS A 42 -21.22 1.02 9.86
C CYS A 42 -21.02 2.14 10.88
N ILE A 43 -20.54 1.77 12.05
CA ILE A 43 -19.85 2.67 12.97
C ILE A 43 -18.38 2.24 12.94
N TRP A 44 -17.53 3.15 12.47
CA TRP A 44 -16.09 2.92 12.36
C TRP A 44 -15.43 3.24 13.69
N SER A 45 -14.52 2.41 14.13
CA SER A 45 -13.75 2.68 15.35
C SER A 45 -12.36 3.19 14.99
N THR A 46 -11.75 3.96 15.90
CA THR A 46 -10.36 4.41 15.73
C THR A 46 -9.43 3.69 16.67
N ALA A 47 -8.18 3.56 16.25
CA ALA A 47 -7.07 3.11 17.09
C ALA A 47 -5.80 3.89 16.75
N LEU A 48 -4.89 3.95 17.72
CA LEU A 48 -3.55 4.51 17.50
C LEU A 48 -2.71 3.51 16.70
N LYS A 49 -1.91 4.04 15.77
CA LYS A 49 -0.99 3.23 15.00
C LYS A 49 0.31 3.07 15.79
N GLU A 50 0.62 1.85 16.16
CA GLU A 50 1.90 1.50 16.75
C GLU A 50 2.97 1.56 15.64
N GLU A 51 3.79 2.59 15.66
CA GLU A 51 4.86 2.78 14.68
C GLU A 51 5.99 3.64 15.27
N ILE A 52 7.21 3.41 14.81
CA ILE A 52 8.35 4.26 15.13
C ILE A 52 8.15 5.63 14.48
N ARG A 53 8.36 6.67 15.29
CA ARG A 53 8.25 8.05 14.86
C ARG A 53 9.44 8.88 15.34
N PRO A 54 9.87 9.88 14.57
CA PRO A 54 10.82 10.87 15.03
C PRO A 54 10.33 11.53 16.33
N VAL A 55 11.23 11.74 17.29
CA VAL A 55 10.90 12.34 18.59
C VAL A 55 10.21 13.70 18.44
N SER A 56 10.60 14.50 17.44
CA SER A 56 9.95 15.77 17.12
C SER A 56 8.45 15.62 16.87
N LYS A 57 8.03 14.58 16.16
CA LYS A 57 6.60 14.30 15.88
C LYS A 57 5.85 13.85 17.12
N LEU A 58 6.52 13.14 18.04
CA LEU A 58 5.93 12.74 19.31
C LEU A 58 5.74 13.97 20.23
N LEU A 59 6.72 14.88 20.28
CA LEU A 59 6.63 16.13 21.05
C LEU A 59 5.53 17.06 20.52
N GLU A 60 5.24 17.01 19.24
CA GLU A 60 4.13 17.73 18.61
C GLU A 60 2.77 17.02 18.76
N ASN A 61 2.72 15.91 19.51
CA ASN A 61 1.55 15.05 19.69
C ASN A 61 0.94 14.56 18.34
N LYS A 62 1.78 14.39 17.32
CA LYS A 62 1.40 13.91 15.98
C LYS A 62 1.46 12.39 15.91
N ILE A 63 0.64 11.72 16.73
CA ILE A 63 0.46 10.27 16.67
C ILE A 63 -0.55 9.98 15.56
N ARG A 64 -0.23 8.99 14.71
CA ARG A 64 -1.16 8.57 13.65
C ARG A 64 -2.26 7.72 14.22
N THR A 65 -3.48 8.00 13.82
CA THR A 65 -4.66 7.17 14.06
C THR A 65 -5.03 6.43 12.78
N PHE A 66 -5.65 5.27 12.91
CA PHE A 66 -6.28 4.61 11.80
C PHE A 66 -7.73 4.26 12.13
N ILE A 67 -8.55 4.22 11.09
CA ILE A 67 -10.00 3.99 11.19
C ILE A 67 -10.25 2.53 10.81
N ILE A 68 -10.90 1.79 11.69
CA ILE A 68 -11.15 0.35 11.56
C ILE A 68 -12.55 0.12 11.03
N ALA A 69 -12.65 -0.56 9.89
CA ALA A 69 -13.92 -1.00 9.35
C ALA A 69 -14.51 -2.16 10.16
N PRO A 70 -15.84 -2.19 10.38
CA PRO A 70 -16.51 -3.37 10.92
C PRO A 70 -16.32 -4.59 10.00
N VAL A 71 -16.17 -5.79 10.58
CA VAL A 71 -15.90 -7.03 9.83
C VAL A 71 -16.94 -7.33 8.75
N HIS A 72 -18.21 -6.99 8.98
CA HIS A 72 -19.27 -7.20 7.99
C HIS A 72 -19.06 -6.36 6.71
N HIS A 73 -18.58 -5.12 6.87
CA HIS A 73 -18.24 -4.26 5.74
C HIS A 73 -17.05 -4.84 4.95
N VAL A 74 -15.99 -5.25 5.66
CA VAL A 74 -14.81 -5.85 5.04
C VAL A 74 -15.17 -7.12 4.27
N LEU A 75 -15.98 -8.02 4.89
CA LEU A 75 -16.43 -9.26 4.27
C LEU A 75 -17.29 -9.00 3.02
N ALA A 76 -18.22 -8.05 3.09
CA ALA A 76 -19.07 -7.70 1.97
C ALA A 76 -18.27 -7.09 0.80
N CYS A 77 -17.29 -6.23 1.09
CA CYS A 77 -16.38 -5.71 0.06
C CYS A 77 -15.55 -6.82 -0.59
N GLU A 78 -15.03 -7.76 0.19
CA GLU A 78 -14.29 -8.92 -0.35
C GLU A 78 -15.16 -9.78 -1.26
N MET A 79 -16.43 -10.03 -0.87
CA MET A 79 -17.38 -10.79 -1.69
C MET A 79 -17.72 -10.11 -3.02
N LEU A 80 -17.79 -8.78 -3.05
CA LEU A 80 -18.13 -8.01 -4.26
C LEU A 80 -16.92 -7.67 -5.14
N PHE A 81 -15.81 -7.33 -4.53
CA PHE A 81 -14.66 -6.73 -5.22
C PHE A 81 -13.38 -7.58 -5.15
N GLY A 82 -13.39 -8.75 -4.49
CA GLY A 82 -12.19 -9.59 -4.35
C GLY A 82 -11.57 -9.96 -5.69
N ILE A 83 -12.41 -10.33 -6.69
CA ILE A 83 -11.93 -10.65 -8.05
C ILE A 83 -11.28 -9.42 -8.71
N PHE A 84 -11.84 -8.22 -8.51
CA PHE A 84 -11.26 -6.98 -9.01
C PHE A 84 -9.88 -6.73 -8.41
N LEU A 85 -9.72 -6.93 -7.11
CA LEU A 85 -8.42 -6.80 -6.43
C LEU A 85 -7.42 -7.83 -6.96
N ASP A 86 -7.83 -9.10 -7.14
CA ASP A 86 -6.96 -10.13 -7.72
C ASP A 86 -6.47 -9.72 -9.12
N GLN A 87 -7.34 -9.15 -9.97
CA GLN A 87 -6.96 -8.64 -11.28
C GLN A 87 -6.00 -7.45 -11.21
N MET A 88 -6.20 -6.53 -10.27
CA MET A 88 -5.23 -5.46 -10.02
C MET A 88 -3.87 -6.03 -9.62
N MET A 89 -3.84 -6.97 -8.68
CA MET A 89 -2.58 -7.60 -8.24
C MET A 89 -1.84 -8.29 -9.38
N LEU A 90 -2.55 -8.88 -10.34
CA LEU A 90 -1.95 -9.53 -11.52
C LEU A 90 -1.48 -8.52 -12.58
N SER A 91 -2.07 -7.34 -12.65
CA SER A 91 -1.82 -6.35 -13.70
C SER A 91 -0.65 -5.42 -13.42
N TRP A 92 -0.11 -5.42 -12.20
CA TRP A 92 1.09 -4.62 -11.94
C TRP A 92 2.28 -5.13 -12.77
N PRO A 93 3.23 -4.31 -13.16
CA PRO A 93 3.25 -2.85 -13.08
C PRO A 93 2.61 -2.16 -14.30
N ALA A 94 1.93 -2.89 -15.18
CA ALA A 94 1.47 -2.37 -16.47
C ALA A 94 0.54 -1.16 -16.34
N LEU A 95 -0.31 -1.12 -15.31
CA LEU A 95 -1.29 -0.06 -15.08
C LEU A 95 -0.76 1.11 -14.22
N GLY A 96 0.54 1.16 -13.94
CA GLY A 96 1.13 2.26 -13.18
C GLY A 96 0.87 2.22 -11.67
N HIS A 97 0.48 1.07 -11.11
CA HIS A 97 0.39 0.85 -9.67
C HIS A 97 1.26 -0.33 -9.22
N ALA A 98 1.55 -0.39 -7.92
CA ALA A 98 2.33 -1.45 -7.30
C ALA A 98 1.50 -2.38 -6.40
N ILE A 99 0.15 -2.38 -6.51
CA ILE A 99 -0.69 -3.35 -5.78
C ILE A 99 -0.36 -4.75 -6.27
N GLY A 100 0.02 -5.65 -5.35
CA GLY A 100 0.52 -6.99 -5.66
C GLY A 100 2.02 -7.06 -5.94
N PHE A 101 2.73 -5.92 -5.79
CA PHE A 101 4.17 -5.84 -5.96
C PHE A 101 4.90 -6.66 -4.88
N ASP A 102 5.87 -7.43 -5.32
CA ASP A 102 6.91 -8.03 -4.49
C ASP A 102 8.28 -7.58 -5.01
N LYS A 103 9.14 -7.09 -4.12
CA LYS A 103 10.47 -6.63 -4.49
C LYS A 103 11.46 -7.77 -4.79
N PHE A 104 11.15 -8.98 -4.30
CA PHE A 104 11.90 -10.19 -4.59
C PHE A 104 11.61 -10.73 -6.00
N HIS A 105 12.25 -11.81 -6.39
CA HIS A 105 11.99 -12.54 -7.64
C HIS A 105 12.02 -11.64 -8.89
N LEU A 106 13.05 -10.77 -8.97
CA LEU A 106 13.20 -9.75 -9.99
C LEU A 106 12.05 -8.70 -10.03
N GLY A 107 11.20 -8.67 -9.02
CA GLY A 107 10.08 -7.71 -8.99
C GLY A 107 10.56 -6.27 -8.97
N TRP A 108 11.58 -5.94 -8.16
CA TRP A 108 12.18 -4.60 -8.18
C TRP A 108 12.76 -4.25 -9.54
N ASN A 109 13.52 -5.16 -10.15
CA ASN A 109 14.07 -4.95 -11.49
C ASN A 109 12.96 -4.71 -12.51
N ARG A 110 11.91 -5.53 -12.51
CA ARG A 110 10.75 -5.39 -13.40
C ARG A 110 10.04 -4.05 -13.23
N LEU A 111 9.92 -3.57 -12.00
CA LEU A 111 9.31 -2.27 -11.71
C LEU A 111 10.17 -1.14 -12.25
N ILE A 112 11.45 -1.14 -11.88
CA ILE A 112 12.37 -0.03 -12.14
C ILE A 112 12.79 0.08 -13.60
N SER A 113 12.94 -1.04 -14.33
CA SER A 113 13.29 -1.03 -15.76
C SER A 113 12.30 -0.22 -16.62
N ARG A 114 11.08 -0.03 -16.16
CA ARG A 114 10.10 0.83 -16.87
C ARG A 114 10.52 2.29 -16.93
N PHE A 115 11.29 2.75 -15.95
CA PHE A 115 11.74 4.14 -15.84
C PHE A 115 12.98 4.45 -16.70
N GLU A 116 13.61 3.42 -17.31
CA GLU A 116 14.70 3.61 -18.29
C GLU A 116 14.24 4.38 -19.53
N LYS A 117 12.93 4.35 -19.84
CA LYS A 117 12.36 5.12 -20.95
C LYS A 117 12.58 6.62 -20.78
N HIS A 118 12.47 7.12 -19.55
CA HIS A 118 12.65 8.53 -19.18
C HIS A 118 13.40 8.57 -17.86
N GLU A 119 14.72 8.76 -17.90
CA GLU A 119 15.57 8.57 -16.73
C GLU A 119 15.38 9.59 -15.60
N TYR A 120 14.76 10.74 -15.88
CA TYR A 120 14.63 11.85 -14.94
C TYR A 120 13.17 12.20 -14.64
N GLY A 121 12.91 12.50 -13.38
CA GLY A 121 11.57 12.84 -12.90
C GLY A 121 11.57 13.26 -11.44
N SER A 122 10.54 12.87 -10.71
CA SER A 122 10.32 13.21 -9.30
C SER A 122 9.72 12.06 -8.51
N ALA A 123 9.99 12.03 -7.22
CA ALA A 123 9.20 11.30 -6.24
C ALA A 123 8.40 12.31 -5.42
N GLU A 124 7.11 12.09 -5.30
CA GLU A 124 6.16 13.00 -4.68
C GLU A 124 5.57 12.35 -3.41
N ASP A 125 5.50 13.13 -2.33
CA ASP A 125 4.82 12.76 -1.09
C ASP A 125 3.66 13.74 -0.83
N VAL A 126 2.44 13.23 -0.86
CA VAL A 126 1.25 14.05 -0.61
C VAL A 126 0.95 14.06 0.88
N LYS A 127 0.97 15.25 1.48
CA LYS A 127 0.72 15.40 2.92
C LYS A 127 -0.63 14.85 3.30
N GLN A 128 -0.61 13.98 4.33
CA GLN A 128 -1.83 13.44 4.94
C GLN A 128 -2.80 12.88 3.88
N TRP A 129 -2.28 12.11 2.89
CA TRP A 129 -3.05 11.63 1.76
C TRP A 129 -4.43 11.07 2.14
N ASP A 130 -4.47 10.12 3.09
CA ASP A 130 -5.71 9.51 3.53
C ASP A 130 -6.74 10.53 4.07
N SER A 131 -6.31 11.45 4.92
CA SER A 131 -7.21 12.44 5.54
C SER A 131 -7.56 13.60 4.61
N SER A 132 -6.68 13.93 3.65
CA SER A 132 -6.93 14.98 2.65
C SER A 132 -7.73 14.50 1.45
N PHE A 133 -7.97 13.19 1.31
CA PHE A 133 -8.66 12.57 0.18
C PHE A 133 -10.06 13.16 -0.01
N LYS A 134 -10.29 13.85 -1.12
CA LYS A 134 -11.49 14.65 -1.34
C LYS A 134 -12.72 13.80 -1.64
N LEU A 135 -13.91 14.29 -1.27
CA LEU A 135 -15.17 13.59 -1.54
C LEU A 135 -15.37 13.30 -3.04
N TRP A 136 -15.04 14.25 -3.92
CA TRP A 136 -15.17 14.03 -5.38
C TRP A 136 -14.31 12.86 -5.85
N LEU A 137 -13.15 12.66 -5.23
CA LEU A 137 -12.23 11.57 -5.55
C LEU A 137 -12.74 10.23 -5.01
N LEU A 138 -13.32 10.22 -3.79
CA LEU A 138 -14.02 9.04 -3.26
C LEU A 138 -15.17 8.59 -4.17
N VAL A 139 -15.99 9.53 -4.62
CA VAL A 139 -17.10 9.26 -5.55
C VAL A 139 -16.59 8.72 -6.87
N PHE A 140 -15.56 9.36 -7.46
CA PHE A 140 -14.94 8.90 -8.70
C PHE A 140 -14.41 7.48 -8.56
N CYS A 141 -13.59 7.19 -7.55
CA CYS A 141 -13.04 5.86 -7.32
C CYS A 141 -14.14 4.80 -7.12
N SER A 142 -15.21 5.16 -6.41
CA SER A 142 -16.35 4.28 -6.17
C SER A 142 -17.07 3.89 -7.46
N GLU A 143 -17.45 4.86 -8.28
CA GLU A 143 -18.13 4.56 -9.56
C GLU A 143 -17.18 3.88 -10.55
N PHE A 144 -15.89 4.19 -10.51
CA PHE A 144 -14.88 3.54 -11.34
C PHE A 144 -14.78 2.04 -11.05
N ILE A 145 -14.64 1.64 -9.77
CA ILE A 145 -14.54 0.21 -9.42
C ILE A 145 -15.88 -0.52 -9.63
N ILE A 146 -17.03 0.13 -9.39
CA ILE A 146 -18.35 -0.45 -9.68
C ILE A 146 -18.49 -0.73 -11.19
N THR A 147 -18.04 0.19 -12.02
CA THR A 147 -18.07 0.05 -13.47
C THR A 147 -17.17 -1.09 -13.95
N LEU A 148 -15.93 -1.15 -13.44
CA LEU A 148 -14.98 -2.19 -13.82
C LEU A 148 -15.33 -3.58 -13.27
N ALA A 149 -15.95 -3.66 -12.09
CA ALA A 149 -16.42 -4.91 -11.51
C ALA A 149 -17.53 -5.58 -12.35
N ASN A 150 -18.20 -4.81 -13.22
CA ASN A 150 -19.17 -5.29 -14.19
C ASN A 150 -20.18 -6.30 -13.63
N PHE A 151 -20.84 -5.93 -12.53
CA PHE A 151 -21.78 -6.80 -11.83
C PHE A 151 -22.91 -7.29 -12.75
N ARG A 152 -23.16 -8.58 -12.76
CA ARG A 152 -24.25 -9.21 -13.56
C ARG A 152 -25.64 -8.97 -12.98
N ARG A 153 -25.72 -8.74 -11.65
CA ARG A 153 -26.99 -8.55 -10.92
C ARG A 153 -27.10 -7.11 -10.46
N ASP A 154 -28.22 -6.48 -10.72
CA ASP A 154 -28.47 -5.11 -10.24
C ASP A 154 -28.45 -5.00 -8.71
N GLN A 155 -28.87 -6.08 -8.01
CA GLN A 155 -28.79 -6.13 -6.56
C GLN A 155 -27.34 -6.01 -6.04
N ASP A 156 -26.35 -6.55 -6.76
CA ASP A 156 -24.95 -6.43 -6.37
C ASP A 156 -24.40 -5.01 -6.61
N LYS A 157 -24.89 -4.31 -7.64
CA LYS A 157 -24.61 -2.87 -7.84
C LYS A 157 -25.19 -2.02 -6.69
N ILE A 158 -26.41 -2.35 -6.24
CA ILE A 158 -27.04 -1.67 -5.08
C ILE A 158 -26.20 -1.90 -3.82
N ARG A 159 -25.80 -3.14 -3.52
CA ARG A 159 -24.93 -3.48 -2.40
C ARG A 159 -23.61 -2.72 -2.46
N ALA A 160 -22.97 -2.72 -3.62
CA ALA A 160 -21.71 -2.02 -3.86
C ALA A 160 -21.84 -0.52 -3.57
N ARG A 161 -22.88 0.14 -4.10
CA ARG A 161 -23.12 1.57 -3.83
C ARG A 161 -23.39 1.86 -2.37
N ASN A 162 -24.19 1.02 -1.71
CA ASN A 162 -24.49 1.18 -0.29
C ASN A 162 -23.24 1.05 0.57
N LEU A 163 -22.40 0.02 0.31
CA LEU A 163 -21.13 -0.17 1.01
C LEU A 163 -20.16 1.00 0.81
N LEU A 164 -20.00 1.46 -0.43
CA LEU A 164 -19.06 2.55 -0.72
C LEU A 164 -19.60 3.92 -0.23
N SER A 165 -20.91 4.10 -0.14
CA SER A 165 -21.50 5.32 0.45
C SER A 165 -21.16 5.50 1.93
N GLU A 166 -20.84 4.42 2.66
CA GLU A 166 -20.35 4.49 4.04
C GLU A 166 -19.01 5.23 4.18
N LEU A 167 -18.25 5.38 3.07
CA LEU A 167 -17.01 6.15 3.04
C LEU A 167 -17.24 7.65 2.90
N PHE A 168 -18.38 8.05 2.30
CA PHE A 168 -18.67 9.45 2.01
C PHE A 168 -19.09 10.22 3.27
N GLU A 169 -19.79 9.53 4.15
CA GLU A 169 -20.28 10.04 5.43
C GLU A 169 -20.06 8.96 6.50
N SER A 170 -18.84 8.88 7.03
CA SER A 170 -18.51 7.84 8.00
C SER A 170 -18.84 8.28 9.42
N ILE A 171 -19.58 7.44 10.15
CA ILE A 171 -19.78 7.61 11.60
C ILE A 171 -18.56 7.01 12.29
N ILE A 172 -17.79 7.82 12.98
CA ILE A 172 -16.54 7.45 13.64
C ILE A 172 -16.73 7.47 15.14
N MET A 173 -16.33 6.41 15.82
CA MET A 173 -16.29 6.30 17.27
C MET A 173 -14.84 6.24 17.76
N THR A 174 -14.48 7.10 18.69
CA THR A 174 -13.19 7.12 19.35
C THR A 174 -13.10 6.08 20.48
N PRO A 175 -11.93 5.73 21.00
CA PRO A 175 -11.79 4.75 22.08
C PRO A 175 -12.44 5.18 23.41
N ASP A 176 -12.59 6.49 23.64
CA ASP A 176 -13.28 7.08 24.79
C ASP A 176 -14.81 7.19 24.62
N GLY A 177 -15.31 6.75 23.44
CA GLY A 177 -16.75 6.65 23.17
C GLY A 177 -17.37 7.91 22.54
N GLU A 178 -16.58 8.93 22.20
CA GLU A 178 -17.07 10.04 21.39
C GLU A 178 -17.45 9.60 19.99
N VAL A 179 -18.52 10.14 19.45
CA VAL A 179 -19.02 9.82 18.12
C VAL A 179 -19.12 11.10 17.29
N PHE A 180 -18.52 11.08 16.11
CA PHE A 180 -18.59 12.19 15.16
C PHE A 180 -18.79 11.69 13.73
N MET A 181 -19.21 12.58 12.85
CA MET A 181 -19.39 12.28 11.43
C MET A 181 -18.24 12.87 10.61
N LYS A 182 -17.67 12.06 9.74
CA LYS A 182 -16.59 12.43 8.82
C LYS A 182 -17.14 12.50 7.39
N PHE A 183 -16.89 13.59 6.66
CA PHE A 183 -17.41 13.85 5.31
C PHE A 183 -16.31 13.85 4.23
N THR A 184 -15.06 13.65 4.58
CA THR A 184 -13.92 13.66 3.66
C THR A 184 -12.82 12.74 4.16
N GLY A 185 -11.86 12.42 3.33
CA GLY A 185 -10.76 11.51 3.65
C GLY A 185 -11.11 10.04 3.40
N ASN A 186 -10.13 9.26 2.98
CA ASN A 186 -10.23 7.82 2.85
C ASN A 186 -10.05 7.16 4.24
N ASN A 187 -10.87 6.18 4.58
CA ASN A 187 -10.73 5.45 5.83
C ASN A 187 -9.56 4.47 5.70
N THR A 188 -8.62 4.47 6.66
CA THR A 188 -7.35 3.75 6.52
C THR A 188 -7.42 2.24 6.74
N GLY A 189 -8.44 1.75 7.44
CA GLY A 189 -8.55 0.34 7.85
C GLY A 189 -9.71 -0.41 7.21
N TRP A 190 -10.03 -0.16 5.95
CA TRP A 190 -11.02 -0.92 5.21
C TRP A 190 -10.40 -1.68 4.03
N TRP A 191 -11.20 -2.49 3.38
CA TRP A 191 -10.76 -3.38 2.29
C TRP A 191 -10.08 -2.64 1.13
N GLY A 192 -10.61 -1.50 0.72
CA GLY A 192 -10.20 -0.78 -0.50
C GLY A 192 -9.23 0.38 -0.27
N THR A 193 -8.66 0.58 0.91
CA THR A 193 -7.81 1.75 1.22
C THR A 193 -6.68 1.90 0.19
N ALA A 194 -5.89 0.86 -0.03
CA ALA A 194 -4.77 0.90 -0.97
C ALA A 194 -5.24 1.10 -2.42
N VAL A 195 -6.36 0.46 -2.80
CA VAL A 195 -6.96 0.59 -4.13
C VAL A 195 -7.37 2.03 -4.40
N PHE A 196 -8.13 2.65 -3.47
CA PHE A 196 -8.58 4.04 -3.63
C PHE A 196 -7.42 5.01 -3.64
N ASN A 197 -6.45 4.82 -2.76
CA ASN A 197 -5.26 5.67 -2.72
C ASN A 197 -4.47 5.59 -4.04
N CYS A 198 -4.28 4.40 -4.61
CA CYS A 198 -3.64 4.25 -5.91
C CYS A 198 -4.47 4.87 -7.03
N LEU A 199 -5.77 4.60 -7.10
CA LEU A 199 -6.66 5.16 -8.14
C LEU A 199 -6.70 6.68 -8.10
N GLY A 200 -6.77 7.27 -6.89
CA GLY A 200 -6.71 8.70 -6.70
C GLY A 200 -5.42 9.32 -7.23
N ASN A 201 -4.30 8.71 -6.91
CA ASN A 201 -2.98 9.18 -7.36
C ASN A 201 -2.78 9.00 -8.87
N ILE A 202 -3.30 7.91 -9.45
CA ILE A 202 -3.34 7.70 -10.90
C ILE A 202 -4.18 8.79 -11.57
N LEU A 203 -5.35 9.10 -11.04
CA LEU A 203 -6.22 10.15 -11.61
C LEU A 203 -5.54 11.51 -11.60
N ILE A 204 -4.86 11.89 -10.51
CA ILE A 204 -4.09 13.14 -10.45
C ILE A 204 -2.98 13.14 -11.51
N SER A 205 -2.34 11.99 -11.75
CA SER A 205 -1.33 11.86 -12.81
C SER A 205 -1.92 12.09 -14.21
N PHE A 206 -3.15 11.60 -14.45
CA PHE A 206 -3.87 11.89 -15.69
C PHE A 206 -4.26 13.37 -15.81
N VAL A 207 -4.72 14.01 -14.73
CA VAL A 207 -5.03 15.46 -14.72
C VAL A 207 -3.77 16.26 -15.03
N LEU A 208 -2.62 15.90 -14.47
CA LEU A 208 -1.33 16.48 -14.82
C LEU A 208 -1.03 16.29 -16.31
N GLY A 209 -1.16 15.06 -16.82
CA GLY A 209 -0.96 14.75 -18.23
C GLY A 209 -1.84 15.60 -19.17
N VAL A 210 -3.12 15.76 -18.85
CA VAL A 210 -4.05 16.61 -19.61
C VAL A 210 -3.55 18.06 -19.66
N ARG A 211 -3.13 18.62 -18.54
CA ARG A 211 -2.60 19.99 -18.46
C ARG A 211 -1.36 20.18 -19.33
N ILE A 212 -0.42 19.23 -19.25
CA ILE A 212 0.81 19.28 -20.06
C ILE A 212 0.44 19.18 -21.54
N TYR A 213 -0.39 18.21 -21.92
CA TYR A 213 -0.83 17.97 -23.28
C TYR A 213 -1.49 19.21 -23.89
N CYS A 214 -2.46 19.79 -23.18
CA CYS A 214 -3.15 21.01 -23.61
C CYS A 214 -2.18 22.18 -23.82
N LYS A 215 -1.22 22.36 -22.90
CA LYS A 215 -0.25 23.46 -23.01
C LYS A 215 0.72 23.26 -24.18
N LEU A 216 1.19 22.04 -24.42
CA LEU A 216 2.08 21.70 -25.54
C LEU A 216 1.39 21.84 -26.91
N ASN A 217 0.15 21.38 -27.01
CA ASN A 217 -0.60 21.37 -28.27
C ASN A 217 -1.47 22.61 -28.47
N LYS A 218 -1.55 23.54 -27.49
CA LYS A 218 -2.44 24.70 -27.48
C LYS A 218 -3.91 24.33 -27.69
N GLU A 219 -4.30 23.16 -27.15
CA GLU A 219 -5.65 22.63 -27.18
C GLU A 219 -6.36 22.89 -25.84
N ARG A 220 -7.71 22.97 -25.87
CA ARG A 220 -8.50 23.01 -24.62
C ARG A 220 -8.82 21.59 -24.17
N PRO A 221 -9.06 21.34 -22.87
CA PRO A 221 -9.39 20.01 -22.35
C PRO A 221 -10.58 19.34 -23.06
N GLU A 222 -11.59 20.12 -23.43
CA GLU A 222 -12.80 19.65 -24.13
C GLU A 222 -12.57 19.23 -25.58
N ASP A 223 -11.49 19.69 -26.20
CA ASP A 223 -11.14 19.39 -27.60
C ASP A 223 -10.22 18.15 -27.74
N ILE A 224 -9.80 17.57 -26.63
CA ILE A 224 -8.85 16.44 -26.62
C ILE A 224 -9.45 15.18 -27.25
N GLN A 225 -8.75 14.63 -28.21
CA GLN A 225 -9.01 13.28 -28.71
C GLN A 225 -8.41 12.23 -27.74
N ILE A 226 -9.27 11.51 -27.02
CA ILE A 226 -8.87 10.63 -25.91
C ILE A 226 -7.80 9.61 -26.33
N ASP A 227 -7.99 8.92 -27.46
CA ASP A 227 -7.04 7.89 -27.93
C ASP A 227 -5.66 8.48 -28.28
N LYS A 228 -5.62 9.69 -28.84
CA LYS A 228 -4.39 10.41 -29.13
C LYS A 228 -3.68 10.83 -27.84
N PHE A 229 -4.45 11.35 -26.90
CA PHE A 229 -3.94 11.73 -25.59
C PHE A 229 -3.38 10.52 -24.81
N ILE A 230 -4.10 9.39 -24.75
CA ILE A 230 -3.63 8.20 -24.03
C ILE A 230 -2.31 7.70 -24.60
N ARG A 231 -2.18 7.62 -25.93
CA ARG A 231 -0.90 7.20 -26.54
C ARG A 231 0.23 8.17 -26.18
N TRP A 232 0.00 9.47 -26.34
CA TRP A 232 0.96 10.48 -25.95
C TRP A 232 1.33 10.37 -24.47
N PHE A 233 0.34 10.22 -23.58
CA PHE A 233 0.56 10.12 -22.15
C PHE A 233 1.46 8.91 -21.78
N LEU A 234 1.18 7.75 -22.36
CA LEU A 234 1.99 6.54 -22.17
C LEU A 234 3.39 6.65 -22.79
N ASP A 235 3.53 7.48 -23.81
CA ASP A 235 4.82 7.72 -24.45
C ASP A 235 5.70 8.73 -23.70
N GLU A 236 5.11 9.75 -23.10
CA GLU A 236 5.84 10.89 -22.53
C GLU A 236 6.01 10.82 -21.01
N ILE A 237 5.19 10.02 -20.33
CA ILE A 237 5.16 9.93 -18.86
C ILE A 237 5.21 8.45 -18.42
N THR A 238 6.15 8.14 -17.55
CA THR A 238 6.18 6.86 -16.84
C THR A 238 5.98 7.12 -15.35
N PHE A 239 5.07 6.41 -14.72
CA PHE A 239 4.83 6.53 -13.28
C PHE A 239 4.51 5.19 -12.63
N CYS A 240 4.68 5.13 -11.31
CA CYS A 240 4.19 4.08 -10.45
C CYS A 240 3.74 4.65 -9.11
N VAL A 241 2.61 4.14 -8.61
CA VAL A 241 2.02 4.55 -7.34
C VAL A 241 1.78 3.36 -6.42
N MET A 242 1.97 3.54 -5.12
CA MET A 242 1.52 2.61 -4.08
C MET A 242 0.98 3.41 -2.90
N GLY A 243 -0.34 3.59 -2.89
CA GLY A 243 -0.96 4.48 -1.92
C GLY A 243 -0.63 5.94 -2.18
N ASP A 244 0.02 6.57 -1.22
CA ASP A 244 0.58 7.93 -1.26
C ASP A 244 1.94 8.01 -1.94
N ASP A 245 2.74 6.95 -1.88
CA ASP A 245 4.03 6.88 -2.56
C ASP A 245 3.86 6.94 -4.08
N LYS A 246 4.55 7.88 -4.72
CA LYS A 246 4.54 8.01 -6.17
C LYS A 246 5.94 8.35 -6.69
N MET A 247 6.30 7.69 -7.78
CA MET A 247 7.49 7.97 -8.57
C MET A 247 7.07 8.19 -10.02
N SER A 248 7.55 9.29 -10.63
CA SER A 248 7.22 9.66 -12.00
C SER A 248 8.46 10.09 -12.76
N THR A 249 8.57 9.71 -14.04
CA THR A 249 9.61 10.22 -14.94
C THR A 249 8.97 10.77 -16.21
N TYR A 250 9.66 11.70 -16.84
CA TYR A 250 9.11 12.53 -17.92
C TYR A 250 10.08 12.61 -19.09
N SER A 251 9.56 12.67 -20.31
CA SER A 251 10.35 12.87 -21.52
C SER A 251 11.17 14.15 -21.47
N LEU A 252 12.20 14.21 -22.32
CA LEU A 252 13.03 15.41 -22.45
C LEU A 252 12.21 16.65 -22.83
N LEU A 253 11.23 16.49 -23.72
CA LEU A 253 10.34 17.59 -24.14
C LEU A 253 9.61 18.19 -22.96
N ILE A 254 9.01 17.36 -22.10
CA ILE A 254 8.30 17.84 -20.92
C ILE A 254 9.25 18.57 -19.99
N ARG A 255 10.41 17.97 -19.67
CA ARG A 255 11.38 18.55 -18.73
C ARG A 255 12.03 19.85 -19.22
N GLN A 256 12.13 20.04 -20.53
CA GLN A 256 12.61 21.31 -21.12
C GLN A 256 11.53 22.39 -21.14
N THR A 257 10.26 22.00 -21.13
CA THR A 257 9.13 22.94 -21.25
C THR A 257 8.58 23.37 -19.89
N PHE A 258 8.63 22.49 -18.89
CA PHE A 258 8.04 22.69 -17.57
C PHE A 258 9.09 22.49 -16.48
N THR A 259 9.11 23.37 -15.49
CA THR A 259 9.87 23.14 -14.25
C THR A 259 9.13 22.12 -13.38
N LEU A 260 9.86 21.47 -12.47
CA LEU A 260 9.21 20.56 -11.50
C LEU A 260 8.17 21.32 -10.67
N THR A 261 8.44 22.55 -10.27
CA THR A 261 7.47 23.39 -9.56
C THR A 261 6.19 23.61 -10.35
N ASP A 262 6.26 23.77 -11.68
CA ASP A 262 5.05 23.89 -12.51
C ASP A 262 4.25 22.59 -12.56
N MET A 263 4.95 21.45 -12.57
CA MET A 263 4.31 20.14 -12.55
C MET A 263 3.56 19.89 -11.24
N LEU A 264 4.16 20.25 -10.12
CA LEU A 264 3.60 20.04 -8.79
C LEU A 264 2.37 20.91 -8.50
N LYS A 265 2.13 22.01 -9.25
CA LYS A 265 0.92 22.87 -9.12
C LYS A 265 -0.39 22.11 -9.33
N VAL A 266 -0.37 20.95 -9.97
CA VAL A 266 -1.57 20.13 -10.12
C VAL A 266 -2.17 19.71 -8.77
N TYR A 267 -1.32 19.47 -7.77
CA TYR A 267 -1.78 19.02 -6.46
C TYR A 267 -2.59 20.09 -5.71
N PRO A 268 -2.09 21.31 -5.49
CA PRO A 268 -2.88 22.38 -4.88
C PRO A 268 -4.18 22.68 -5.64
N ASP A 269 -4.16 22.62 -6.97
CA ASP A 269 -5.37 22.84 -7.78
C ASP A 269 -6.41 21.71 -7.63
N CYS A 270 -5.97 20.51 -7.27
CA CYS A 270 -6.84 19.39 -6.89
C CYS A 270 -7.20 19.41 -5.38
N GLY A 271 -6.67 20.37 -4.61
CA GLY A 271 -6.93 20.53 -3.18
C GLY A 271 -6.03 19.72 -2.27
N PHE A 272 -4.81 19.37 -2.72
CA PHE A 272 -3.82 18.61 -1.95
C PHE A 272 -2.57 19.44 -1.70
N GLU A 273 -1.90 19.17 -0.58
CA GLU A 273 -0.55 19.64 -0.33
C GLU A 273 0.46 18.56 -0.70
N VAL A 274 1.48 18.92 -1.47
CA VAL A 274 2.55 18.00 -1.88
C VAL A 274 3.90 18.50 -1.43
N GLU A 275 4.74 17.59 -0.98
CA GLU A 275 6.17 17.80 -0.79
C GLU A 275 6.92 17.03 -1.88
N SER A 276 7.88 17.68 -2.52
CA SER A 276 8.83 17.03 -3.40
C SER A 276 10.14 16.79 -2.66
N LEU A 277 10.76 15.67 -2.90
CA LEU A 277 12.04 15.30 -2.31
C LEU A 277 13.21 16.07 -2.93
N SER A 278 12.98 16.72 -4.07
CA SER A 278 13.96 17.61 -4.70
C SER A 278 13.27 18.84 -5.27
N THR A 279 14.06 19.91 -5.45
CA THR A 279 13.61 21.14 -6.11
C THR A 279 13.65 21.04 -7.63
N ASP A 280 14.30 20.00 -8.17
CA ASP A 280 14.50 19.77 -9.60
C ASP A 280 14.33 18.30 -9.97
N TYR A 281 14.24 18.00 -11.26
CA TYR A 281 14.18 16.63 -11.74
C TYR A 281 15.44 15.85 -11.37
N CYS A 282 15.26 14.68 -10.81
CA CYS A 282 16.35 13.80 -10.41
C CYS A 282 16.27 12.45 -11.16
N HIS A 283 17.40 11.75 -11.20
CA HIS A 283 17.47 10.44 -11.84
C HIS A 283 16.70 9.40 -11.03
N PHE A 284 15.95 8.50 -11.69
CA PHE A 284 15.06 7.54 -11.03
C PHE A 284 15.73 6.66 -9.97
N ARG A 285 17.03 6.38 -10.10
CA ARG A 285 17.74 5.52 -9.11
C ARG A 285 17.84 6.13 -7.73
N ILE A 286 17.86 7.45 -7.63
CA ILE A 286 17.93 8.13 -6.33
C ILE A 286 16.55 8.50 -5.79
N MET A 287 15.50 8.30 -6.57
CA MET A 287 14.12 8.52 -6.11
C MET A 287 13.74 7.41 -5.12
N PRO A 288 13.29 7.76 -3.91
CA PRO A 288 12.74 6.76 -3.01
C PRO A 288 11.35 6.32 -3.48
N PHE A 289 11.10 5.02 -3.36
CA PHE A 289 9.80 4.41 -3.56
C PHE A 289 9.65 3.24 -2.60
N LEU A 290 8.56 3.17 -1.86
CA LEU A 290 8.32 2.15 -0.84
C LEU A 290 9.47 2.05 0.21
N GLY A 291 10.08 3.19 0.53
CA GLY A 291 11.18 3.25 1.48
C GLY A 291 12.52 2.71 0.97
N CYS A 292 12.64 2.48 -0.35
CA CYS A 292 13.86 2.03 -1.01
C CYS A 292 14.31 3.02 -2.07
N THR A 293 15.61 3.16 -2.24
CA THR A 293 16.23 3.66 -3.47
C THR A 293 16.70 2.50 -4.34
N THR A 294 17.28 2.77 -5.50
CA THR A 294 17.70 1.73 -6.44
C THR A 294 19.22 1.69 -6.61
N THR A 295 19.78 0.51 -6.48
CA THR A 295 21.18 0.24 -6.89
C THR A 295 21.24 -0.84 -7.98
N VAL A 296 22.42 -1.11 -8.52
CA VAL A 296 22.64 -2.15 -9.53
C VAL A 296 23.51 -3.25 -8.94
N TYR A 297 23.04 -4.48 -9.08
CA TYR A 297 23.79 -5.67 -8.69
C TYR A 297 23.70 -6.74 -9.81
N LYS A 298 24.83 -7.21 -10.32
CA LYS A 298 24.90 -8.20 -11.42
C LYS A 298 24.00 -7.83 -12.62
N ASN A 299 24.00 -6.56 -13.01
CA ASN A 299 23.19 -5.99 -14.10
C ASN A 299 21.67 -5.94 -13.85
N TYR A 300 21.20 -6.18 -12.64
CA TYR A 300 19.80 -6.02 -12.25
C TYR A 300 19.65 -4.83 -11.33
N TYR A 301 18.51 -4.15 -11.45
CA TYR A 301 18.07 -3.16 -10.45
C TYR A 301 17.61 -3.89 -9.21
N VAL A 302 18.14 -3.48 -8.06
CA VAL A 302 17.80 -4.07 -6.76
C VAL A 302 17.48 -2.97 -5.76
N PRO A 303 16.60 -3.22 -4.77
CA PRO A 303 16.22 -2.23 -3.78
C PRO A 303 17.35 -2.03 -2.77
N LEU A 304 17.60 -0.78 -2.41
CA LEU A 304 18.44 -0.39 -1.29
C LEU A 304 17.55 0.27 -0.25
N LEU A 305 17.26 -0.45 0.83
CA LEU A 305 16.40 0.02 1.91
C LEU A 305 17.13 1.07 2.75
N ASP A 306 16.37 2.03 3.28
CA ASP A 306 16.87 3.04 4.19
C ASP A 306 17.47 2.41 5.46
N ARG A 307 18.75 2.67 5.72
CA ARG A 307 19.50 2.10 6.86
C ARG A 307 18.92 2.53 8.20
N GLU A 308 18.49 3.78 8.36
CA GLU A 308 17.92 4.26 9.60
C GLU A 308 16.61 3.55 9.93
N ARG A 309 15.78 3.27 8.93
CA ARG A 309 14.55 2.48 9.10
C ARG A 309 14.85 1.04 9.52
N MET A 310 15.87 0.41 8.93
CA MET A 310 16.28 -0.94 9.30
C MET A 310 16.83 -0.97 10.74
N GLN A 311 17.67 -0.01 11.11
CA GLN A 311 18.19 0.13 12.48
C GLN A 311 17.07 0.36 13.49
N ALA A 312 16.15 1.26 13.16
CA ALA A 312 15.00 1.53 14.01
C ALA A 312 14.15 0.25 14.21
N SER A 313 13.93 -0.56 13.17
CA SER A 313 13.23 -1.85 13.28
C SER A 313 13.94 -2.87 14.17
N LEU A 314 15.27 -2.80 14.31
CA LEU A 314 16.02 -3.64 15.26
C LEU A 314 15.78 -3.22 16.71
N ILE A 315 15.76 -1.90 16.94
CA ILE A 315 15.68 -1.32 18.28
C ILE A 315 14.23 -1.35 18.78
N GLU A 316 13.26 -1.23 17.89
CA GLU A 316 11.83 -1.37 18.19
C GLU A 316 11.51 -2.81 18.60
N SER A 317 11.93 -3.16 19.78
CA SER A 317 11.49 -4.40 20.40
C SER A 317 10.35 -4.08 21.37
N ASN A 318 9.21 -4.71 21.17
CA ASN A 318 8.30 -4.94 22.27
C ASN A 318 9.14 -5.57 23.39
N PRO A 319 9.25 -4.98 24.60
CA PRO A 319 10.04 -5.53 25.70
C PRO A 319 9.68 -6.97 26.06
N SER A 320 8.50 -7.44 25.63
CA SER A 320 8.00 -8.79 25.81
C SER A 320 8.39 -9.77 24.69
N LEU A 321 9.20 -9.36 23.68
CA LEU A 321 9.63 -10.29 22.64
C LEU A 321 10.66 -11.28 23.22
N GLU A 322 10.31 -12.54 23.12
CA GLU A 322 11.19 -13.64 23.48
C GLU A 322 12.42 -13.71 22.54
N PRO A 323 13.56 -14.22 23.00
CA PRO A 323 14.79 -14.31 22.21
C PRO A 323 14.65 -14.95 20.83
N PRO A 324 13.84 -16.00 20.59
CA PRO A 324 13.60 -16.54 19.25
C PRO A 324 13.00 -15.52 18.29
N ALA A 325 12.02 -14.74 18.74
CA ALA A 325 11.35 -13.73 17.90
C ALA A 325 12.30 -12.60 17.51
N VAL A 326 13.21 -12.20 18.40
CA VAL A 326 14.26 -11.21 18.09
C VAL A 326 15.24 -11.76 17.06
N LEU A 327 15.63 -13.03 17.16
CA LEU A 327 16.52 -13.67 16.17
C LEU A 327 15.87 -13.74 14.78
N ILE A 328 14.58 -14.10 14.71
CA ILE A 328 13.80 -14.07 13.45
C ILE A 328 13.81 -12.67 12.85
N ARG A 329 13.64 -11.63 13.67
CA ARG A 329 13.69 -10.23 13.22
C ARG A 329 15.06 -9.84 12.66
N ILE A 330 16.16 -10.21 13.36
CA ILE A 330 17.52 -9.99 12.88
C ILE A 330 17.73 -10.66 11.52
N ASN A 331 17.30 -11.92 11.37
CA ASN A 331 17.40 -12.66 10.11
C ASN A 331 16.60 -11.99 8.98
N ALA A 332 15.40 -11.48 9.27
CA ALA A 332 14.60 -10.73 8.29
C ALA A 332 15.30 -9.45 7.83
N ILE A 333 15.90 -8.70 8.75
CA ILE A 333 16.63 -7.47 8.43
C ILE A 333 17.94 -7.78 7.68
N LEU A 334 18.63 -8.88 7.99
CA LEU A 334 19.80 -9.36 7.22
C LEU A 334 19.45 -9.61 5.75
N ARG A 335 18.26 -10.15 5.47
CA ARG A 335 17.74 -10.33 4.11
C ARG A 335 17.49 -8.99 3.42
N GLU A 336 16.88 -8.04 4.12
CA GLU A 336 16.61 -6.69 3.61
C GLU A 336 17.88 -5.88 3.37
N ALA A 337 18.89 -6.01 4.24
CA ALA A 337 20.18 -5.33 4.15
C ALA A 337 21.17 -5.99 3.18
N PHE A 338 20.74 -6.96 2.37
CA PHE A 338 21.65 -7.76 1.54
C PHE A 338 22.54 -6.91 0.64
N PHE A 339 22.03 -5.83 0.09
CA PHE A 339 22.77 -4.93 -0.81
C PHE A 339 23.50 -3.80 -0.10
N ASP A 340 23.29 -3.62 1.22
CA ASP A 340 24.08 -2.74 2.08
C ASP A 340 25.15 -3.57 2.80
N ARG A 341 26.33 -3.69 2.16
CA ARG A 341 27.40 -4.60 2.59
C ARG A 341 27.87 -4.32 4.02
N ASP A 342 28.06 -3.05 4.34
CA ASP A 342 28.64 -2.65 5.66
C ASP A 342 27.62 -2.92 6.76
N PHE A 343 26.39 -2.47 6.56
CA PHE A 343 25.33 -2.69 7.54
C PHE A 343 25.01 -4.17 7.73
N ARG A 344 25.05 -4.96 6.65
CA ARG A 344 24.89 -6.40 6.73
C ARG A 344 25.96 -7.07 7.59
N GLN A 345 27.21 -6.57 7.54
CA GLN A 345 28.30 -7.10 8.34
C GLN A 345 28.07 -6.80 9.84
N ASP A 346 27.63 -5.58 10.17
CA ASP A 346 27.24 -5.21 11.55
C ASP A 346 26.12 -6.10 12.06
N LEU A 347 25.11 -6.38 11.23
CA LEU A 347 24.00 -7.28 11.57
C LEU A 347 24.43 -8.71 11.83
N LEU A 348 25.42 -9.23 11.11
CA LEU A 348 25.98 -10.57 11.36
C LEU A 348 26.66 -10.63 12.72
N LEU A 349 27.41 -9.60 13.09
CA LEU A 349 28.03 -9.50 14.43
C LEU A 349 26.96 -9.45 15.54
N ILE A 350 25.92 -8.63 15.34
CA ILE A 350 24.77 -8.58 16.28
C ILE A 350 24.09 -9.94 16.41
N ARG A 351 23.88 -10.63 15.31
CA ARG A 351 23.29 -11.99 15.30
C ARG A 351 24.12 -12.98 16.09
N GLU A 352 25.43 -13.03 15.84
CA GLU A 352 26.36 -13.91 16.56
C GLU A 352 26.37 -13.63 18.04
N ALA A 353 26.44 -12.36 18.44
CA ALA A 353 26.37 -11.96 19.86
C ALA A 353 25.04 -12.38 20.50
N TRP A 354 23.90 -12.23 19.76
CA TRP A 354 22.60 -12.65 20.25
C TRP A 354 22.51 -14.17 20.46
N ILE A 355 23.00 -14.95 19.51
CA ILE A 355 23.07 -16.41 19.60
C ILE A 355 23.96 -16.81 20.78
N SER A 356 25.17 -16.27 20.90
CA SER A 356 26.08 -16.58 22.02
C SER A 356 25.45 -16.30 23.38
N LYS A 357 24.64 -15.27 23.49
CA LYS A 357 23.97 -14.90 24.76
C LYS A 357 22.87 -15.88 25.14
N TRP A 358 22.11 -16.38 24.21
CA TRP A 358 20.84 -17.07 24.48
C TRP A 358 20.87 -18.57 24.20
N ASN A 359 21.83 -19.08 23.40
CA ASN A 359 21.84 -20.47 22.94
C ASN A 359 21.80 -21.52 24.07
N ILE A 360 22.50 -21.25 25.19
CA ILE A 360 22.51 -22.19 26.34
C ILE A 360 21.12 -22.30 26.99
N LEU A 361 20.37 -21.19 27.04
CA LEU A 361 19.05 -21.14 27.70
C LEU A 361 17.93 -21.70 26.82
N TYR A 362 18.13 -21.71 25.50
CA TYR A 362 17.12 -22.07 24.49
C TYR A 362 17.58 -23.26 23.62
N GLU A 363 18.61 -24.04 24.02
CA GLU A 363 19.19 -25.09 23.18
C GLU A 363 18.20 -26.19 22.76
N ASP A 364 17.17 -26.46 23.55
CA ASP A 364 16.11 -27.43 23.27
C ASP A 364 14.79 -26.76 22.83
N ASP A 365 14.74 -25.44 22.77
CA ASP A 365 13.53 -24.70 22.37
C ASP A 365 13.28 -24.80 20.88
N LYS A 366 12.10 -25.27 20.49
CA LYS A 366 11.74 -25.48 19.09
C LYS A 366 11.73 -24.17 18.28
N GLU A 367 11.20 -23.09 18.85
CA GLU A 367 11.12 -21.80 18.15
C GLU A 367 12.52 -21.21 17.96
N TRP A 368 13.41 -21.40 18.93
CA TRP A 368 14.82 -21.02 18.82
C TRP A 368 15.55 -21.79 17.71
N LEU A 369 15.40 -23.12 17.69
CA LEU A 369 16.01 -23.96 16.66
C LEU A 369 15.49 -23.62 15.26
N ASP A 370 14.21 -23.33 15.14
CA ASP A 370 13.63 -22.87 13.88
C ASP A 370 14.16 -21.47 13.48
N ALA A 371 14.30 -20.56 14.45
CA ALA A 371 14.88 -19.23 14.22
C ALA A 371 16.35 -19.30 13.77
N LEU A 372 17.15 -20.21 14.32
CA LEU A 372 18.53 -20.45 13.88
C LEU A 372 18.61 -20.89 12.42
N ARG A 373 17.64 -21.69 11.96
CA ARG A 373 17.55 -22.23 10.59
C ARG A 373 17.02 -21.22 9.56
N THR A 374 16.32 -20.19 10.00
CA THR A 374 15.73 -19.18 9.09
C THR A 374 16.73 -18.17 8.54
N CYS A 375 18.02 -18.26 8.92
CA CYS A 375 19.06 -17.41 8.33
C CYS A 375 19.47 -17.95 6.98
N ASP A 376 19.04 -17.26 5.93
CA ASP A 376 19.39 -17.60 4.56
C ASP A 376 20.90 -17.39 4.33
N SER A 377 21.52 -18.30 3.60
CA SER A 377 22.88 -18.13 3.06
C SER A 377 22.91 -16.98 2.04
N VAL A 378 24.11 -16.47 1.74
CA VAL A 378 24.30 -15.46 0.70
C VAL A 378 23.68 -15.88 -0.64
N GLY A 379 23.85 -17.15 -1.01
CA GLY A 379 23.31 -17.70 -2.27
C GLY A 379 21.79 -17.78 -2.26
N GLU A 380 21.19 -18.14 -1.14
CA GLU A 380 19.72 -18.17 -1.00
C GLU A 380 19.10 -16.78 -1.08
N ILE A 381 19.69 -15.78 -0.41
CA ILE A 381 19.21 -14.41 -0.50
C ILE A 381 19.39 -13.86 -1.91
N GLU A 382 20.56 -14.12 -2.53
CA GLU A 382 20.80 -13.72 -3.92
C GLU A 382 19.78 -14.34 -4.87
N ASN A 383 19.48 -15.62 -4.73
CA ASN A 383 18.48 -16.31 -5.53
C ASN A 383 17.07 -15.72 -5.28
N LEU A 384 16.72 -15.39 -4.04
CA LEU A 384 15.45 -14.76 -3.72
C LEU A 384 15.23 -13.47 -4.51
N TYR A 385 16.26 -12.63 -4.66
CA TYR A 385 16.16 -11.39 -5.40
C TYR A 385 16.25 -11.55 -6.92
N LEU A 386 17.11 -12.46 -7.40
CA LEU A 386 17.52 -12.53 -8.83
C LEU A 386 16.90 -13.68 -9.61
N THR A 387 16.17 -14.59 -8.98
CA THR A 387 15.52 -15.69 -9.66
C THR A 387 14.05 -15.40 -9.91
N PHE A 388 13.62 -15.57 -11.15
CA PHE A 388 12.21 -15.45 -11.48
C PHE A 388 11.46 -16.69 -11.01
N GLU A 389 10.72 -16.58 -9.92
CA GLU A 389 9.73 -17.58 -9.52
C GLU A 389 8.34 -17.15 -9.97
N ARG A 390 7.53 -18.11 -10.46
CA ARG A 390 6.10 -17.86 -10.64
C ARG A 390 5.46 -17.71 -9.26
N LEU A 391 5.18 -16.48 -8.88
CA LEU A 391 4.66 -16.08 -7.56
C LEU A 391 3.30 -16.66 -7.17
N TRP A 392 2.66 -17.47 -8.03
CA TRP A 392 1.38 -18.09 -7.71
C TRP A 392 1.51 -19.61 -7.74
N PRO A 393 1.32 -20.31 -6.61
CA PRO A 393 1.08 -21.74 -6.63
C PRO A 393 -0.19 -21.98 -7.47
N GLN A 394 -0.13 -22.90 -8.43
CA GLN A 394 -1.23 -23.26 -9.32
C GLN A 394 -2.49 -23.74 -8.58
N GLY A 395 -2.51 -23.76 -7.25
CA GLY A 395 -3.60 -24.21 -6.37
C GLY A 395 -4.51 -23.13 -5.81
N SER A 396 -4.20 -21.83 -5.93
CA SER A 396 -5.04 -20.77 -5.35
C SER A 396 -6.23 -20.35 -6.21
N MET A 397 -6.33 -20.83 -7.44
CA MET A 397 -7.47 -20.57 -8.35
C MET A 397 -8.71 -21.44 -8.12
N ASN A 398 -8.72 -22.35 -7.15
CA ASN A 398 -9.90 -23.15 -6.84
C ASN A 398 -10.89 -22.45 -5.91
N ARG A 399 -11.19 -21.16 -6.15
CA ARG A 399 -12.39 -20.51 -5.59
C ARG A 399 -13.68 -20.81 -6.39
N SER A 400 -13.64 -21.75 -7.34
CA SER A 400 -14.78 -22.09 -8.20
C SER A 400 -15.77 -23.10 -7.62
N THR A 401 -15.74 -23.40 -6.32
CA THR A 401 -16.70 -24.31 -5.68
C THR A 401 -17.38 -23.67 -4.46
N VAL A 402 -18.05 -22.54 -4.68
CA VAL A 402 -19.23 -22.20 -3.87
C VAL A 402 -20.39 -22.09 -4.85
N LYS A 403 -21.07 -23.23 -5.03
CA LYS A 403 -22.39 -23.29 -5.64
C LYS A 403 -23.44 -22.71 -4.70
#